data_848dcb65c9fcace00e95147960284f51
#
_entry.id   848dcb65c9fcace00e95147960284f51
#
_cell.length_a   1.000
_cell.length_b   1.000
_cell.length_c   1.000
_cell.angle_alpha   90.00
_cell.angle_beta   90.00
_cell.angle_gamma   90.00
#
_symmetry.space_group_name_H-M   'P 1'
#
loop_
_entity.id
_entity.type
_entity.pdbx_description
1 polymer ?
#
loop_
_entity_poly.entity_id
_entity_poly.type
_entity_poly.pdbx_seq_one_letter_code
_entity_poly.pdbx_strand_id
1 'polypeptide(L)'
;MDFDVIIIGAGPAGLAAAAELAQAPRRVLVIERECFGGQVARLDWIEDYPRAGERIEGPKLAAALVAAAGAARMEINEVIELQSYSGCRSVTCADGKAYTAPVLILAGGLKPRPLGIPGEEKFQGKGMIHCAFCDGGLYTNKSVAVCGGGDAGIREALYLAKFASTVHVIEAQSQLTATSELQALARGNRKLDIRLGQKPLAIVGGDYVAQIEVEELAGGRREKLAVHGVLVHAGFDPVSEYLQGVVALDQQGCVAVSADMQADSTGVYAAGDVRGNSPRRVSSAMRDGKTAAAAVLRFLMQQ
;
A
#
# COMPACT_ATOMS: atom_id res chain seq x y z
N MET A 1 8.63 10.53 28.19
CA MET A 1 7.88 10.00 27.04
C MET A 1 7.03 11.11 26.45
N ASP A 2 7.08 11.28 25.13
CA ASP A 2 6.42 12.37 24.44
C ASP A 2 4.94 12.08 24.25
N PHE A 3 4.63 10.79 23.99
CA PHE A 3 3.28 10.29 23.75
C PHE A 3 2.98 9.05 24.61
N ASP A 4 1.71 8.69 24.69
CA ASP A 4 1.26 7.45 25.33
C ASP A 4 1.21 6.32 24.30
N VAL A 5 0.92 6.66 23.03
CA VAL A 5 0.90 5.73 21.89
C VAL A 5 1.46 6.42 20.66
N ILE A 6 2.33 5.73 19.92
CA ILE A 6 2.72 6.10 18.56
C ILE A 6 2.14 5.08 17.60
N ILE A 7 1.49 5.56 16.53
CA ILE A 7 0.95 4.76 15.44
C ILE A 7 1.79 5.05 14.19
N ILE A 8 2.35 4.04 13.57
CA ILE A 8 3.16 4.16 12.36
C ILE A 8 2.33 3.70 11.17
N GLY A 9 1.93 4.67 10.34
CA GLY A 9 1.04 4.51 9.20
C GLY A 9 -0.37 5.05 9.45
N ALA A 10 -0.84 5.91 8.55
CA ALA A 10 -2.17 6.52 8.58
C ALA A 10 -3.10 5.96 7.48
N GLY A 11 -2.97 4.67 7.18
CA GLY A 11 -3.95 3.92 6.42
C GLY A 11 -5.20 3.57 7.24
N PRO A 12 -6.15 2.78 6.70
CA PRO A 12 -7.40 2.42 7.40
C PRO A 12 -7.18 1.79 8.79
N ALA A 13 -6.14 0.98 8.97
CA ALA A 13 -5.84 0.35 10.26
C ALA A 13 -5.37 1.38 11.29
N GLY A 14 -4.37 2.20 10.93
CA GLY A 14 -3.82 3.20 11.84
C GLY A 14 -4.82 4.29 12.20
N LEU A 15 -5.61 4.78 11.24
CA LEU A 15 -6.66 5.78 11.49
C LEU A 15 -7.81 5.22 12.31
N ALA A 16 -8.21 3.95 12.12
CA ALA A 16 -9.21 3.30 12.96
C ALA A 16 -8.70 3.12 14.40
N ALA A 17 -7.41 2.79 14.58
CA ALA A 17 -6.79 2.73 15.90
C ALA A 17 -6.74 4.12 16.56
N ALA A 18 -6.34 5.15 15.83
CA ALA A 18 -6.30 6.52 16.32
C ALA A 18 -7.70 7.01 16.78
N ALA A 19 -8.73 6.74 15.96
CA ALA A 19 -10.11 7.10 16.29
C ALA A 19 -10.61 6.42 17.58
N GLU A 20 -10.24 5.17 17.81
CA GLU A 20 -10.61 4.46 19.05
C GLU A 20 -9.86 5.01 20.26
N LEU A 21 -8.56 5.27 20.12
CA LEU A 21 -7.73 5.84 21.19
C LEU A 21 -8.10 7.28 21.52
N ALA A 22 -8.60 8.05 20.56
CA ALA A 22 -9.05 9.44 20.78
C ALA A 22 -10.28 9.54 21.70
N GLN A 23 -10.98 8.45 21.99
CA GLN A 23 -12.09 8.41 22.96
C GLN A 23 -11.60 8.42 24.42
N ALA A 24 -10.31 8.23 24.67
CA ALA A 24 -9.68 8.30 25.98
C ALA A 24 -8.70 9.49 26.04
N PRO A 25 -8.39 10.06 27.22
CA PRO A 25 -7.46 11.16 27.36
C PRO A 25 -6.00 10.68 27.20
N ARG A 26 -5.63 10.30 25.99
CA ARG A 26 -4.31 9.79 25.62
C ARG A 26 -3.64 10.69 24.60
N ARG A 27 -2.34 10.88 24.76
CA ARG A 27 -1.50 11.57 23.77
C ARG A 27 -1.12 10.58 22.68
N VAL A 28 -1.74 10.70 21.53
CA VAL A 28 -1.53 9.82 20.37
C VAL A 28 -0.82 10.58 19.27
N LEU A 29 0.27 10.01 18.74
CA LEU A 29 0.95 10.47 17.55
C LEU A 29 0.72 9.46 16.42
N VAL A 30 0.32 9.94 15.25
CA VAL A 30 0.25 9.16 14.00
C VAL A 30 1.31 9.71 13.06
N ILE A 31 2.21 8.84 12.60
CA ILE A 31 3.25 9.19 11.63
C ILE A 31 2.94 8.48 10.31
N GLU A 32 2.86 9.24 9.21
CA GLU A 32 2.56 8.74 7.89
C GLU A 32 3.63 9.18 6.89
N ARG A 33 4.08 8.27 6.05
CA ARG A 33 5.15 8.50 5.10
C ARG A 33 4.75 9.41 3.93
N GLU A 34 3.54 9.22 3.38
CA GLU A 34 3.16 9.82 2.11
C GLU A 34 1.89 10.68 2.20
N CYS A 35 0.76 10.08 2.54
CA CYS A 35 -0.51 10.79 2.62
C CYS A 35 -1.46 10.11 3.61
N PHE A 36 -2.22 10.90 4.33
CA PHE A 36 -3.25 10.40 5.23
C PHE A 36 -4.37 9.68 4.46
N GLY A 37 -4.77 8.51 4.94
CA GLY A 37 -5.66 7.59 4.26
C GLY A 37 -4.92 6.41 3.61
N GLY A 38 -3.58 6.52 3.42
CA GLY A 38 -2.76 5.48 2.81
C GLY A 38 -3.25 5.09 1.41
N GLN A 39 -3.18 3.81 1.06
CA GLN A 39 -3.58 3.34 -0.28
C GLN A 39 -5.04 3.65 -0.63
N VAL A 40 -5.95 3.71 0.35
CA VAL A 40 -7.37 4.00 0.12
C VAL A 40 -7.56 5.36 -0.54
N ALA A 41 -6.74 6.36 -0.20
CA ALA A 41 -6.83 7.69 -0.80
C ALA A 41 -6.57 7.72 -2.32
N ARG A 42 -5.99 6.64 -2.87
CA ARG A 42 -5.60 6.49 -4.29
C ARG A 42 -6.52 5.56 -5.09
N LEU A 43 -7.54 4.99 -4.45
CA LEU A 43 -8.49 4.08 -5.10
C LEU A 43 -9.74 4.83 -5.55
N ASP A 44 -10.22 4.50 -6.75
CA ASP A 44 -11.49 5.06 -7.29
C ASP A 44 -12.65 4.68 -6.37
N TRP A 45 -12.81 3.38 -6.10
CA TRP A 45 -13.90 2.81 -5.30
C TRP A 45 -13.40 1.75 -4.33
N ILE A 46 -14.06 1.72 -3.16
CA ILE A 46 -13.96 0.67 -2.16
C ILE A 46 -15.28 -0.09 -2.14
N GLU A 47 -15.22 -1.40 -2.33
CA GLU A 47 -16.41 -2.26 -2.50
C GLU A 47 -16.74 -3.10 -1.26
N ASP A 48 -15.88 -3.09 -0.23
CA ASP A 48 -16.02 -3.87 1.00
C ASP A 48 -16.26 -3.03 2.25
N TYR A 49 -16.60 -1.74 2.07
CA TYR A 49 -16.86 -0.80 3.16
C TYR A 49 -17.90 0.26 2.75
N PRO A 50 -18.83 0.65 3.65
CA PRO A 50 -19.01 0.18 5.03
C PRO A 50 -19.61 -1.23 5.13
N ARG A 51 -20.30 -1.71 4.09
CA ARG A 51 -20.87 -3.06 4.01
C ARG A 51 -20.55 -3.69 2.66
N ALA A 52 -20.53 -5.02 2.62
CA ALA A 52 -20.37 -5.74 1.36
C ALA A 52 -21.48 -5.34 0.37
N GLY A 53 -21.08 -4.97 -0.85
CA GLY A 53 -22.00 -4.50 -1.90
C GLY A 53 -22.30 -3.00 -1.92
N GLU A 54 -21.88 -2.24 -0.91
CA GLU A 54 -21.88 -0.78 -0.95
C GLU A 54 -20.56 -0.28 -1.59
N ARG A 55 -20.60 0.91 -2.18
CA ARG A 55 -19.43 1.56 -2.79
C ARG A 55 -19.22 2.94 -2.18
N ILE A 56 -17.96 3.23 -1.86
CA ILE A 56 -17.54 4.56 -1.45
C ILE A 56 -16.28 4.95 -2.23
N GLU A 57 -16.18 6.20 -2.64
CA GLU A 57 -14.95 6.72 -3.25
C GLU A 57 -13.80 6.66 -2.24
N GLY A 58 -12.64 6.19 -2.66
CA GLY A 58 -11.47 6.07 -1.79
C GLY A 58 -11.09 7.37 -1.09
N PRO A 59 -10.97 8.52 -1.80
CA PRO A 59 -10.68 9.81 -1.17
C PRO A 59 -11.72 10.24 -0.13
N LYS A 60 -13.01 9.94 -0.36
CA LYS A 60 -14.08 10.24 0.62
C LYS A 60 -13.93 9.40 1.89
N LEU A 61 -13.62 8.12 1.73
CA LEU A 61 -13.36 7.26 2.88
C LEU A 61 -12.12 7.71 3.64
N ALA A 62 -11.02 8.02 2.94
CA ALA A 62 -9.80 8.53 3.55
C ALA A 62 -10.06 9.79 4.38
N ALA A 63 -10.78 10.77 3.82
CA ALA A 63 -11.15 12.00 4.53
C ALA A 63 -12.01 11.72 5.78
N ALA A 64 -12.97 10.79 5.68
CA ALA A 64 -13.80 10.42 6.83
C ALA A 64 -12.99 9.74 7.94
N LEU A 65 -12.03 8.88 7.60
CA LEU A 65 -11.13 8.21 8.56
C LEU A 65 -10.21 9.22 9.25
N VAL A 66 -9.64 10.17 8.50
CA VAL A 66 -8.82 11.26 9.05
C VAL A 66 -9.63 12.10 10.04
N ALA A 67 -10.85 12.49 9.66
CA ALA A 67 -11.73 13.26 10.54
C ALA A 67 -12.07 12.48 11.83
N ALA A 68 -12.29 11.18 11.74
CA ALA A 68 -12.60 10.31 12.89
C ALA A 68 -11.41 10.16 13.85
N ALA A 69 -10.17 10.27 13.37
CA ALA A 69 -8.97 10.20 14.22
C ALA A 69 -8.84 11.39 15.19
N GLY A 70 -9.61 12.46 14.98
CA GLY A 70 -9.93 13.51 15.96
C GLY A 70 -8.71 14.23 16.54
N ALA A 71 -8.48 14.09 17.86
CA ALA A 71 -7.44 14.80 18.62
C ALA A 71 -6.03 14.18 18.50
N ALA A 72 -5.84 13.11 17.73
CA ALA A 72 -4.51 12.55 17.49
C ALA A 72 -3.62 13.56 16.74
N ARG A 73 -2.40 13.76 17.22
CA ARG A 73 -1.40 14.51 16.47
C ARG A 73 -0.98 13.70 15.25
N MET A 74 -1.02 14.30 14.07
CA MET A 74 -0.64 13.66 12.82
C MET A 74 0.56 14.36 12.19
N GLU A 75 1.53 13.59 11.72
CA GLU A 75 2.71 14.11 11.03
C GLU A 75 2.98 13.33 9.75
N ILE A 76 3.33 14.07 8.68
CA ILE A 76 3.90 13.48 7.48
C ILE A 76 5.39 13.36 7.68
N ASN A 77 5.86 12.13 7.87
CA ASN A 77 7.27 11.79 8.03
C ASN A 77 7.47 10.29 7.81
N GLU A 78 8.66 9.88 7.45
CA GLU A 78 9.02 8.47 7.31
C GLU A 78 9.75 7.98 8.56
N VAL A 79 9.26 6.90 9.17
CA VAL A 79 9.98 6.20 10.25
C VAL A 79 11.05 5.32 9.63
N ILE A 80 12.30 5.57 9.98
CA ILE A 80 13.47 4.85 9.44
C ILE A 80 14.11 3.91 10.46
N GLU A 81 13.89 4.12 11.75
CA GLU A 81 14.46 3.31 12.81
C GLU A 81 13.50 3.18 13.99
N LEU A 82 13.50 2.01 14.59
CA LEU A 82 12.77 1.71 15.81
C LEU A 82 13.69 1.04 16.81
N GLN A 83 13.74 1.59 18.02
CA GLN A 83 14.50 1.03 19.14
C GLN A 83 13.56 0.69 20.30
N SER A 84 13.78 -0.46 20.93
CA SER A 84 12.98 -0.91 22.09
C SER A 84 13.87 -0.99 23.32
N TYR A 85 13.46 -0.24 24.35
CA TYR A 85 14.08 -0.26 25.67
C TYR A 85 13.10 -0.83 26.68
N SER A 86 13.56 -1.08 27.94
CA SER A 86 12.66 -1.51 29.00
C SER A 86 11.55 -0.47 29.23
N GLY A 87 10.32 -0.80 28.89
CA GLY A 87 9.15 0.06 29.10
C GLY A 87 9.01 1.27 28.14
N CYS A 88 9.93 1.49 27.20
CA CYS A 88 9.92 2.62 26.29
C CYS A 88 10.31 2.20 24.88
N ARG A 89 9.70 2.82 23.87
CA ARG A 89 10.04 2.69 22.44
C ARG A 89 10.40 4.04 21.89
N SER A 90 11.45 4.08 21.09
CA SER A 90 11.86 5.26 20.34
C SER A 90 11.69 5.02 18.85
N VAL A 91 11.07 5.93 18.15
CA VAL A 91 10.99 5.96 16.69
C VAL A 91 11.78 7.15 16.19
N THR A 92 12.67 6.92 15.20
CA THR A 92 13.44 7.97 14.53
C THR A 92 12.90 8.16 13.12
N CYS A 93 12.66 9.41 12.76
CA CYS A 93 12.14 9.80 11.47
C CYS A 93 13.25 10.26 10.51
N ALA A 94 12.99 10.26 9.22
CA ALA A 94 13.93 10.64 8.17
C ALA A 94 14.44 12.10 8.27
N ASP A 95 13.65 13.00 8.87
CA ASP A 95 14.06 14.40 9.15
C ASP A 95 14.93 14.53 10.42
N GLY A 96 15.29 13.43 11.06
CA GLY A 96 16.10 13.39 12.28
C GLY A 96 15.31 13.57 13.59
N LYS A 97 14.01 13.81 13.55
CA LYS A 97 13.19 13.85 14.78
C LYS A 97 13.05 12.45 15.36
N ALA A 98 13.03 12.40 16.69
CA ALA A 98 12.75 11.18 17.44
C ALA A 98 11.60 11.40 18.42
N TYR A 99 10.78 10.37 18.59
CA TYR A 99 9.63 10.36 19.49
C TYR A 99 9.63 9.11 20.36
N THR A 100 9.15 9.25 21.58
CA THR A 100 9.12 8.15 22.55
C THR A 100 7.70 7.88 23.07
N ALA A 101 7.37 6.58 23.19
CA ALA A 101 6.13 6.13 23.80
C ALA A 101 6.31 4.75 24.47
N PRO A 102 5.47 4.39 25.46
CA PRO A 102 5.46 3.03 26.00
C PRO A 102 4.84 2.02 25.02
N VAL A 103 4.01 2.48 24.08
CA VAL A 103 3.25 1.63 23.16
C VAL A 103 3.40 2.08 21.72
N LEU A 104 3.56 1.10 20.81
CA LEU A 104 3.53 1.28 19.36
C LEU A 104 2.41 0.46 18.73
N ILE A 105 1.77 1.03 17.70
CA ILE A 105 0.92 0.32 16.75
C ILE A 105 1.55 0.43 15.36
N LEU A 106 2.00 -0.70 14.83
CA LEU A 106 2.57 -0.83 13.50
C LEU A 106 1.43 -1.00 12.48
N ALA A 107 1.18 0.01 11.66
CA ALA A 107 0.11 0.05 10.68
C ALA A 107 0.60 0.52 9.30
N GLY A 108 1.89 0.30 8.99
CA GLY A 108 2.58 0.74 7.77
C GLY A 108 2.04 0.12 6.47
N GLY A 109 1.25 -0.94 6.58
CA GLY A 109 0.61 -1.60 5.44
C GLY A 109 1.61 -2.26 4.50
N LEU A 110 1.29 -2.19 3.20
CA LEU A 110 2.11 -2.74 2.12
C LEU A 110 2.56 -1.61 1.18
N LYS A 111 3.69 -1.81 0.52
CA LYS A 111 4.16 -0.98 -0.59
C LYS A 111 4.21 -1.80 -1.88
N PRO A 112 4.00 -1.18 -3.05
CA PRO A 112 4.19 -1.87 -4.32
C PRO A 112 5.61 -2.41 -4.43
N ARG A 113 5.73 -3.66 -4.89
CA ARG A 113 7.02 -4.29 -5.19
C ARG A 113 7.55 -3.70 -6.50
N PRO A 114 8.77 -3.15 -6.52
CA PRO A 114 9.38 -2.70 -7.75
C PRO A 114 9.70 -3.91 -8.66
N LEU A 115 9.80 -3.66 -9.96
CA LEU A 115 10.28 -4.67 -10.92
C LEU A 115 11.78 -4.91 -10.77
N GLY A 116 12.54 -3.93 -10.27
CA GLY A 116 13.99 -3.98 -10.15
C GLY A 116 14.70 -3.97 -11.50
N ILE A 117 14.11 -3.34 -12.51
CA ILE A 117 14.65 -3.30 -13.89
C ILE A 117 15.27 -1.93 -14.22
N PRO A 118 16.24 -1.88 -15.15
CA PRO A 118 16.81 -0.63 -15.62
C PRO A 118 15.73 0.36 -16.09
N GLY A 119 15.87 1.62 -15.65
CA GLY A 119 14.96 2.71 -16.00
C GLY A 119 13.82 2.95 -15.02
N GLU A 120 13.45 1.99 -14.17
CA GLU A 120 12.34 2.14 -13.24
C GLU A 120 12.53 3.34 -12.29
N GLU A 121 13.69 3.47 -11.66
CA GLU A 121 14.00 4.61 -10.80
C GLU A 121 14.21 5.92 -11.58
N LYS A 122 14.90 5.84 -12.74
CA LYS A 122 15.20 7.01 -13.58
C LYS A 122 13.95 7.76 -14.00
N PHE A 123 12.87 7.06 -14.26
CA PHE A 123 11.63 7.62 -14.79
C PHE A 123 10.55 7.90 -13.73
N GLN A 124 10.90 7.86 -12.44
CA GLN A 124 10.00 8.31 -11.37
C GLN A 124 9.61 9.78 -11.60
N GLY A 125 8.29 10.04 -11.63
CA GLY A 125 7.74 11.36 -11.98
C GLY A 125 7.89 11.74 -13.48
N LYS A 126 8.41 10.85 -14.33
CA LYS A 126 8.69 11.09 -15.76
C LYS A 126 8.07 9.99 -16.65
N GLY A 127 6.91 9.48 -16.26
CA GLY A 127 6.18 8.43 -16.96
C GLY A 127 6.00 7.13 -16.16
N MET A 128 6.58 7.00 -14.96
CA MET A 128 6.12 6.00 -14.01
C MET A 128 4.79 6.45 -13.44
N ILE A 129 3.77 5.61 -13.58
CA ILE A 129 2.40 5.86 -13.09
C ILE A 129 2.30 5.23 -11.70
N HIS A 130 1.91 6.01 -10.70
CA HIS A 130 1.72 5.53 -9.34
C HIS A 130 0.27 5.27 -8.98
N CYS A 131 -0.65 5.94 -9.67
CA CYS A 131 -2.07 5.89 -9.41
C CYS A 131 -2.82 6.13 -10.72
N ALA A 132 -3.44 5.11 -11.28
CA ALA A 132 -4.20 5.25 -12.53
C ALA A 132 -5.34 6.26 -12.40
N PHE A 133 -5.99 6.31 -11.23
CA PHE A 133 -7.08 7.25 -10.94
C PHE A 133 -6.60 8.71 -10.95
N CYS A 134 -5.41 8.98 -10.39
CA CYS A 134 -4.85 10.32 -10.30
C CYS A 134 -4.29 10.80 -11.66
N ASP A 135 -3.58 9.90 -12.34
CA ASP A 135 -2.73 10.23 -13.48
C ASP A 135 -3.37 9.91 -14.84
N GLY A 136 -4.46 9.12 -14.85
CA GLY A 136 -5.04 8.57 -16.10
C GLY A 136 -5.33 9.59 -17.17
N GLY A 137 -5.80 10.77 -16.80
CA GLY A 137 -6.07 11.88 -17.72
C GLY A 137 -4.84 12.38 -18.50
N LEU A 138 -3.63 12.26 -17.93
CA LEU A 138 -2.36 12.65 -18.58
C LEU A 138 -2.00 11.75 -19.76
N TYR A 139 -2.60 10.57 -19.83
CA TYR A 139 -2.36 9.55 -20.86
C TYR A 139 -3.47 9.47 -21.89
N THR A 140 -4.30 10.51 -22.01
CA THR A 140 -5.35 10.58 -23.03
C THR A 140 -4.77 10.43 -24.44
N ASN A 141 -5.30 9.45 -25.19
CA ASN A 141 -4.86 9.05 -26.54
C ASN A 141 -3.39 8.56 -26.63
N LYS A 142 -2.77 8.20 -25.51
CA LYS A 142 -1.42 7.65 -25.45
C LYS A 142 -1.47 6.14 -25.18
N SER A 143 -0.39 5.43 -25.53
CA SER A 143 -0.18 4.05 -25.17
C SER A 143 0.52 3.96 -23.81
N VAL A 144 0.09 3.04 -22.95
CA VAL A 144 0.67 2.80 -21.62
C VAL A 144 0.86 1.30 -21.38
N ALA A 145 1.74 0.95 -20.43
CA ALA A 145 1.91 -0.43 -19.99
C ALA A 145 1.49 -0.57 -18.52
N VAL A 146 0.90 -1.73 -18.19
CA VAL A 146 0.61 -2.19 -16.83
C VAL A 146 1.32 -3.52 -16.63
N CYS A 147 2.28 -3.58 -15.70
CA CYS A 147 3.04 -4.78 -15.38
C CYS A 147 2.37 -5.50 -14.21
N GLY A 148 1.67 -6.60 -14.49
CA GLY A 148 0.94 -7.43 -13.54
C GLY A 148 -0.51 -7.67 -13.92
N GLY A 149 -0.91 -8.94 -13.95
CA GLY A 149 -2.24 -9.42 -14.37
C GLY A 149 -3.14 -9.88 -13.21
N GLY A 150 -2.86 -9.43 -11.98
CA GLY A 150 -3.72 -9.63 -10.82
C GLY A 150 -4.87 -8.61 -10.73
N ASP A 151 -5.70 -8.72 -9.71
CA ASP A 151 -6.89 -7.86 -9.52
C ASP A 151 -6.56 -6.37 -9.59
N ALA A 152 -5.52 -5.92 -8.90
CA ALA A 152 -5.13 -4.51 -8.89
C ALA A 152 -4.68 -4.05 -10.29
N GLY A 153 -3.79 -4.80 -10.94
CA GLY A 153 -3.30 -4.46 -12.28
C GLY A 153 -4.42 -4.40 -13.31
N ILE A 154 -5.34 -5.35 -13.29
CA ILE A 154 -6.48 -5.39 -14.22
C ILE A 154 -7.47 -4.25 -13.95
N ARG A 155 -7.80 -3.94 -12.68
CA ARG A 155 -8.67 -2.81 -12.34
C ARG A 155 -8.09 -1.49 -12.85
N GLU A 156 -6.80 -1.25 -12.63
CA GLU A 156 -6.15 -0.02 -13.08
C GLU A 156 -5.93 0.01 -14.59
N ALA A 157 -5.68 -1.13 -15.24
CA ALA A 157 -5.65 -1.22 -16.69
C ALA A 157 -7.00 -0.84 -17.33
N LEU A 158 -8.10 -1.35 -16.77
CA LEU A 158 -9.46 -1.00 -17.21
C LEU A 158 -9.77 0.48 -16.99
N TYR A 159 -9.26 1.06 -15.89
CA TYR A 159 -9.42 2.49 -15.64
C TYR A 159 -8.62 3.33 -16.64
N LEU A 160 -7.34 3.02 -16.86
CA LEU A 160 -6.49 3.69 -17.86
C LEU A 160 -7.09 3.61 -19.27
N ALA A 161 -7.75 2.50 -19.62
CA ALA A 161 -8.41 2.33 -20.91
C ALA A 161 -9.55 3.33 -21.18
N LYS A 162 -10.07 4.02 -20.15
CA LYS A 162 -11.03 5.13 -20.35
C LYS A 162 -10.38 6.29 -21.13
N PHE A 163 -9.09 6.49 -20.95
CA PHE A 163 -8.32 7.64 -21.48
C PHE A 163 -7.35 7.17 -22.59
N ALA A 164 -6.53 6.18 -22.30
CA ALA A 164 -5.48 5.69 -23.19
C ALA A 164 -6.02 5.17 -24.54
N SER A 165 -5.19 5.23 -25.56
CA SER A 165 -5.47 4.59 -26.86
C SER A 165 -5.28 3.08 -26.76
N THR A 166 -4.23 2.63 -26.04
CA THR A 166 -3.89 1.21 -25.82
C THR A 166 -3.29 1.04 -24.43
N VAL A 167 -3.64 -0.04 -23.74
CA VAL A 167 -3.05 -0.46 -22.48
C VAL A 167 -2.45 -1.86 -22.66
N HIS A 168 -1.13 -1.96 -22.65
CA HIS A 168 -0.43 -3.25 -22.69
C HIS A 168 -0.39 -3.83 -21.27
N VAL A 169 -1.09 -4.94 -21.03
CA VAL A 169 -1.04 -5.68 -19.77
C VAL A 169 0.00 -6.77 -19.87
N ILE A 170 1.13 -6.61 -19.21
CA ILE A 170 2.29 -7.53 -19.26
C ILE A 170 2.23 -8.43 -18.03
N GLU A 171 2.07 -9.73 -18.25
CA GLU A 171 1.99 -10.74 -17.18
C GLU A 171 2.98 -11.88 -17.46
N ALA A 172 3.81 -12.18 -16.46
CA ALA A 172 4.82 -13.24 -16.58
C ALA A 172 4.20 -14.64 -16.60
N GLN A 173 3.06 -14.82 -15.98
CA GLN A 173 2.37 -16.11 -15.97
C GLN A 173 1.66 -16.37 -17.31
N SER A 174 1.35 -17.65 -17.58
CA SER A 174 0.60 -18.07 -18.77
C SER A 174 -0.89 -17.70 -18.73
N GLN A 175 -1.37 -17.15 -17.62
CA GLN A 175 -2.75 -16.70 -17.44
C GLN A 175 -2.82 -15.52 -16.47
N LEU A 176 -3.87 -14.72 -16.58
CA LEU A 176 -4.18 -13.68 -15.58
C LEU A 176 -4.52 -14.32 -14.23
N THR A 177 -4.08 -13.71 -13.15
CA THR A 177 -4.39 -14.16 -11.76
C THR A 177 -5.54 -13.39 -11.14
N ALA A 178 -6.09 -12.40 -11.86
CA ALA A 178 -7.29 -11.67 -11.46
C ALA A 178 -8.52 -12.59 -11.36
N THR A 179 -9.55 -12.13 -10.66
CA THR A 179 -10.86 -12.81 -10.58
C THR A 179 -11.46 -13.03 -11.97
N SER A 180 -12.28 -14.07 -12.13
CA SER A 180 -12.91 -14.40 -13.40
C SER A 180 -13.73 -13.24 -13.99
N GLU A 181 -14.39 -12.47 -13.16
CA GLU A 181 -15.13 -11.26 -13.55
C GLU A 181 -14.22 -10.21 -14.18
N LEU A 182 -13.11 -9.88 -13.50
CA LEU A 182 -12.13 -8.92 -14.03
C LEU A 182 -11.45 -9.43 -15.31
N GLN A 183 -11.15 -10.71 -15.38
CA GLN A 183 -10.63 -11.32 -16.63
C GLN A 183 -11.60 -11.18 -17.79
N ALA A 184 -12.90 -11.41 -17.56
CA ALA A 184 -13.91 -11.25 -18.60
C ALA A 184 -14.02 -9.79 -19.07
N LEU A 185 -14.02 -8.83 -18.16
CA LEU A 185 -14.01 -7.41 -18.48
C LEU A 185 -12.77 -7.00 -19.25
N ALA A 186 -11.59 -7.48 -18.84
CA ALA A 186 -10.33 -7.19 -19.52
C ALA A 186 -10.31 -7.73 -20.96
N ARG A 187 -10.71 -8.97 -21.16
CA ARG A 187 -10.78 -9.61 -22.50
C ARG A 187 -11.83 -8.97 -23.41
N GLY A 188 -12.90 -8.42 -22.83
CA GLY A 188 -13.94 -7.70 -23.58
C GLY A 188 -13.53 -6.27 -23.99
N ASN A 189 -12.47 -5.72 -23.44
CA ASN A 189 -12.05 -4.36 -23.73
C ASN A 189 -11.01 -4.32 -24.88
N ARG A 190 -11.40 -3.77 -26.02
CA ARG A 190 -10.54 -3.71 -27.23
C ARG A 190 -9.29 -2.85 -27.10
N LYS A 191 -9.20 -2.00 -26.07
CA LYS A 191 -8.01 -1.18 -25.80
C LYS A 191 -6.95 -1.90 -24.95
N LEU A 192 -7.29 -3.04 -24.35
CA LEU A 192 -6.35 -3.86 -23.59
C LEU A 192 -5.67 -4.88 -24.52
N ASP A 193 -4.34 -4.78 -24.62
CA ASP A 193 -3.48 -5.77 -25.25
C ASP A 193 -2.85 -6.64 -24.14
N ILE A 194 -3.44 -7.84 -23.93
CA ILE A 194 -3.06 -8.75 -22.84
C ILE A 194 -1.92 -9.63 -23.32
N ARG A 195 -0.74 -9.49 -22.72
CA ARG A 195 0.51 -10.15 -23.04
C ARG A 195 0.91 -11.11 -21.93
N LEU A 196 0.57 -12.36 -22.10
CA LEU A 196 0.85 -13.45 -21.14
C LEU A 196 2.20 -14.09 -21.44
N GLY A 197 2.85 -14.65 -20.40
CA GLY A 197 4.17 -15.28 -20.54
C GLY A 197 5.28 -14.30 -20.91
N GLN A 198 5.11 -13.03 -20.62
CA GLN A 198 6.08 -11.99 -20.91
C GLN A 198 6.51 -11.27 -19.62
N LYS A 199 7.80 -10.99 -19.50
CA LYS A 199 8.35 -10.20 -18.39
C LYS A 199 8.94 -8.89 -18.91
N PRO A 200 8.80 -7.79 -18.18
CA PRO A 200 9.51 -6.56 -18.49
C PRO A 200 11.01 -6.71 -18.22
N LEU A 201 11.85 -6.11 -19.06
CA LEU A 201 13.31 -6.15 -18.97
C LEU A 201 13.91 -4.78 -18.66
N ALA A 202 13.37 -3.72 -19.26
CA ALA A 202 13.87 -2.36 -19.10
C ALA A 202 12.80 -1.35 -19.48
N ILE A 203 12.84 -0.18 -18.86
CA ILE A 203 12.07 1.01 -19.25
C ILE A 203 13.05 1.98 -19.89
N VAL A 204 12.76 2.46 -21.10
CA VAL A 204 13.69 3.24 -21.91
C VAL A 204 13.01 4.52 -22.38
N GLY A 205 13.82 5.59 -22.46
CA GLY A 205 13.38 6.89 -22.94
C GLY A 205 14.47 7.95 -22.83
N GLY A 206 14.16 9.16 -23.23
CA GLY A 206 14.99 10.35 -23.03
C GLY A 206 14.72 10.98 -21.67
N ASP A 207 14.02 12.10 -21.67
CA ASP A 207 13.57 12.80 -20.46
C ASP A 207 12.35 12.10 -19.83
N TYR A 208 11.53 11.44 -20.63
CA TYR A 208 10.33 10.72 -20.25
C TYR A 208 10.36 9.29 -20.78
N VAL A 209 9.52 8.43 -20.24
CA VAL A 209 9.27 7.08 -20.76
C VAL A 209 8.86 7.16 -22.22
N ALA A 210 9.51 6.35 -23.08
CA ALA A 210 9.19 6.24 -24.49
C ALA A 210 8.88 4.79 -24.91
N GLN A 211 9.41 3.79 -24.19
CA GLN A 211 9.17 2.37 -24.47
C GLN A 211 9.45 1.50 -23.25
N ILE A 212 8.85 0.32 -23.24
CA ILE A 212 9.20 -0.78 -22.34
C ILE A 212 9.71 -1.96 -23.17
N GLU A 213 10.82 -2.55 -22.78
CA GLU A 213 11.35 -3.77 -23.35
C GLU A 213 10.77 -4.97 -22.61
N VAL A 214 10.29 -5.96 -23.35
CA VAL A 214 9.71 -7.19 -22.81
C VAL A 214 10.37 -8.41 -23.42
N GLU A 215 10.36 -9.53 -22.69
CA GLU A 215 10.87 -10.82 -23.14
C GLU A 215 9.78 -11.89 -22.99
N GLU A 216 9.53 -12.62 -24.05
CA GLU A 216 8.70 -13.81 -24.02
C GLU A 216 9.44 -14.95 -23.32
N LEU A 217 8.85 -15.50 -22.25
CA LEU A 217 9.51 -16.51 -21.41
C LEU A 217 9.69 -17.87 -22.12
N ALA A 218 8.79 -18.24 -23.03
CA ALA A 218 8.83 -19.52 -23.73
C ALA A 218 9.92 -19.59 -24.83
N GLY A 219 10.22 -18.46 -25.48
CA GLY A 219 11.13 -18.42 -26.63
C GLY A 219 12.29 -17.44 -26.52
N GLY A 220 12.33 -16.64 -25.44
CA GLY A 220 13.36 -15.60 -25.26
C GLY A 220 13.27 -14.45 -26.27
N ARG A 221 12.19 -14.36 -27.03
CA ARG A 221 11.97 -13.28 -27.99
C ARG A 221 11.80 -11.97 -27.27
N ARG A 222 12.58 -10.96 -27.67
CA ARG A 222 12.48 -9.61 -27.12
C ARG A 222 11.73 -8.68 -28.05
N GLU A 223 10.94 -7.81 -27.45
CA GLU A 223 10.13 -6.81 -28.15
C GLU A 223 10.22 -5.47 -27.41
N LYS A 224 10.10 -4.37 -28.15
CA LYS A 224 10.02 -3.01 -27.64
C LYS A 224 8.62 -2.48 -27.89
N LEU A 225 7.90 -2.16 -26.83
CA LEU A 225 6.57 -1.57 -26.91
C LEU A 225 6.68 -0.07 -26.70
N ALA A 226 6.22 0.70 -27.66
CA ALA A 226 6.18 2.16 -27.55
C ALA A 226 5.08 2.54 -26.55
N VAL A 227 5.47 3.15 -25.42
CA VAL A 227 4.57 3.56 -24.36
C VAL A 227 5.00 4.90 -23.78
N HIS A 228 4.04 5.67 -23.26
CA HIS A 228 4.28 6.96 -22.63
C HIS A 228 4.20 6.89 -21.10
N GLY A 229 3.74 5.77 -20.56
CA GLY A 229 3.67 5.53 -19.14
C GLY A 229 3.72 4.05 -18.80
N VAL A 230 4.26 3.75 -17.61
CA VAL A 230 4.35 2.37 -17.07
C VAL A 230 3.83 2.38 -15.64
N LEU A 231 2.87 1.50 -15.37
CA LEU A 231 2.32 1.22 -14.06
C LEU A 231 2.78 -0.17 -13.60
N VAL A 232 3.23 -0.28 -12.35
CA VAL A 232 3.78 -1.54 -11.81
C VAL A 232 2.88 -2.12 -10.74
N HIS A 233 2.42 -3.35 -10.96
CA HIS A 233 1.68 -4.19 -10.02
C HIS A 233 2.31 -5.59 -9.91
N ALA A 234 3.63 -5.64 -9.65
CA ALA A 234 4.39 -6.88 -9.48
C ALA A 234 4.23 -7.54 -8.09
N GLY A 235 3.19 -7.17 -7.35
CA GLY A 235 2.91 -7.59 -5.99
C GLY A 235 3.16 -6.48 -4.98
N PHE A 236 3.12 -6.85 -3.70
CA PHE A 236 3.28 -5.92 -2.59
C PHE A 236 4.17 -6.54 -1.53
N ASP A 237 5.03 -5.71 -0.95
CA ASP A 237 5.89 -6.05 0.19
C ASP A 237 5.41 -5.32 1.45
N PRO A 238 5.47 -5.95 2.63
CA PRO A 238 5.14 -5.26 3.88
C PRO A 238 6.15 -4.14 4.16
N VAL A 239 5.67 -3.03 4.71
CA VAL A 239 6.53 -1.93 5.16
C VAL A 239 7.08 -2.30 6.53
N SER A 240 8.13 -3.10 6.56
CA SER A 240 8.68 -3.73 7.77
C SER A 240 10.21 -3.65 7.86
N GLU A 241 10.89 -2.93 6.98
CA GLU A 241 12.35 -2.86 6.96
C GLU A 241 12.93 -2.33 8.27
N TYR A 242 12.30 -1.32 8.85
CA TYR A 242 12.68 -0.71 10.12
C TYR A 242 12.32 -1.56 11.37
N LEU A 243 11.64 -2.70 11.17
CA LEU A 243 11.19 -3.60 12.24
C LEU A 243 12.17 -4.76 12.50
N GLN A 244 13.19 -4.92 11.66
CA GLN A 244 14.15 -6.03 11.79
C GLN A 244 14.85 -6.01 13.15
N GLY A 245 14.82 -7.15 13.85
CA GLY A 245 15.39 -7.27 15.18
C GLY A 245 14.57 -6.67 16.32
N VAL A 246 13.42 -6.06 16.02
CA VAL A 246 12.52 -5.47 17.04
C VAL A 246 11.30 -6.36 17.30
N VAL A 247 10.73 -6.95 16.26
CA VAL A 247 9.60 -7.89 16.31
C VAL A 247 9.84 -9.07 15.38
N ALA A 248 9.18 -10.19 15.66
CA ALA A 248 9.23 -11.37 14.79
C ALA A 248 8.49 -11.10 13.47
N LEU A 249 9.18 -11.36 12.36
CA LEU A 249 8.64 -11.30 11.02
C LEU A 249 8.51 -12.72 10.44
N ASP A 250 7.45 -12.96 9.68
CA ASP A 250 7.29 -14.22 8.94
C ASP A 250 8.17 -14.25 7.67
N GLN A 251 8.09 -15.35 6.91
CA GLN A 251 8.88 -15.52 5.67
C GLN A 251 8.56 -14.50 4.58
N GLN A 252 7.41 -13.83 4.66
CA GLN A 252 7.02 -12.76 3.76
C GLN A 252 7.37 -11.36 4.30
N GLY A 253 8.00 -11.28 5.47
CA GLY A 253 8.34 -10.02 6.13
C GLY A 253 7.17 -9.37 6.87
N CYS A 254 6.05 -10.07 7.06
CA CYS A 254 4.92 -9.56 7.81
C CYS A 254 5.09 -9.79 9.32
N VAL A 255 4.52 -8.90 10.13
CA VAL A 255 4.56 -9.02 11.59
C VAL A 255 3.65 -10.15 12.07
N ALA A 256 4.21 -11.08 12.85
CA ALA A 256 3.44 -12.10 13.53
C ALA A 256 2.67 -11.48 14.72
N VAL A 257 1.36 -11.75 14.83
CA VAL A 257 0.52 -11.18 15.88
C VAL A 257 -0.39 -12.22 16.52
N SER A 258 -0.75 -11.96 17.77
CA SER A 258 -1.82 -12.67 18.49
C SER A 258 -3.22 -12.25 18.01
N ALA A 259 -4.27 -12.86 18.56
CA ALA A 259 -5.66 -12.46 18.32
C ALA A 259 -5.96 -11.01 18.74
N ASP A 260 -5.25 -10.49 19.73
CA ASP A 260 -5.35 -9.10 20.20
C ASP A 260 -4.42 -8.13 19.43
N MET A 261 -3.90 -8.56 18.29
CA MET A 261 -2.96 -7.78 17.45
C MET A 261 -1.62 -7.47 18.12
N GLN A 262 -1.28 -8.11 19.24
CA GLN A 262 0.00 -7.92 19.92
C GLN A 262 1.08 -8.72 19.20
N ALA A 263 2.22 -8.08 18.92
CA ALA A 263 3.44 -8.72 18.44
C ALA A 263 4.16 -9.46 19.59
N ASP A 264 5.25 -10.14 19.31
CA ASP A 264 6.05 -10.86 20.30
C ASP A 264 6.75 -9.94 21.33
N SER A 265 6.83 -8.66 21.05
CA SER A 265 7.39 -7.64 21.96
C SER A 265 6.28 -6.95 22.77
N THR A 266 6.45 -6.90 24.10
CA THR A 266 5.49 -6.24 25.02
C THR A 266 5.30 -4.77 24.63
N GLY A 267 4.04 -4.32 24.51
CA GLY A 267 3.70 -2.94 24.14
C GLY A 267 3.86 -2.62 22.65
N VAL A 268 4.08 -3.65 21.79
CA VAL A 268 4.08 -3.49 20.35
C VAL A 268 2.92 -4.28 19.75
N TYR A 269 2.16 -3.61 18.89
CA TYR A 269 0.99 -4.17 18.20
C TYR A 269 1.14 -3.95 16.70
N ALA A 270 0.52 -4.80 15.88
CA ALA A 270 0.48 -4.59 14.44
C ALA A 270 -0.93 -4.82 13.89
N ALA A 271 -1.36 -3.96 12.96
CA ALA A 271 -2.71 -3.96 12.43
C ALA A 271 -2.73 -3.69 10.92
N GLY A 272 -3.69 -4.28 10.22
CA GLY A 272 -3.81 -4.16 8.76
C GLY A 272 -2.83 -5.04 8.01
N ASP A 273 -2.44 -4.61 6.82
CA ASP A 273 -1.76 -5.48 5.85
C ASP A 273 -0.27 -5.71 6.16
N VAL A 274 0.31 -4.99 7.11
CA VAL A 274 1.68 -5.23 7.60
C VAL A 274 1.78 -6.52 8.42
N ARG A 275 0.66 -7.02 8.98
CA ARG A 275 0.64 -8.27 9.73
C ARG A 275 0.46 -9.50 8.86
N GLY A 276 0.95 -10.64 9.31
CA GLY A 276 0.74 -11.94 8.68
C GLY A 276 -0.75 -12.32 8.60
N ASN A 277 -1.11 -13.07 7.57
CA ASN A 277 -2.47 -13.55 7.31
C ASN A 277 -3.53 -12.45 7.23
N SER A 278 -3.17 -11.22 6.82
CA SER A 278 -4.16 -10.17 6.55
C SER A 278 -5.02 -10.55 5.35
N PRO A 279 -6.36 -10.39 5.43
CA PRO A 279 -7.25 -10.56 4.28
C PRO A 279 -7.07 -9.48 3.20
N ARG A 280 -6.26 -8.45 3.45
CA ARG A 280 -5.99 -7.33 2.54
C ARG A 280 -7.27 -6.62 2.09
N ARG A 281 -8.13 -6.29 3.04
CA ARG A 281 -9.39 -5.59 2.84
C ARG A 281 -9.48 -4.39 3.78
N VAL A 282 -10.13 -3.33 3.35
CA VAL A 282 -10.34 -2.12 4.17
C VAL A 282 -11.09 -2.44 5.45
N SER A 283 -12.17 -3.23 5.36
CA SER A 283 -12.97 -3.64 6.52
C SER A 283 -12.17 -4.44 7.54
N SER A 284 -11.28 -5.34 7.11
CA SER A 284 -10.41 -6.11 8.00
C SER A 284 -9.33 -5.23 8.63
N ALA A 285 -8.70 -4.36 7.85
CA ALA A 285 -7.68 -3.44 8.35
C ALA A 285 -8.23 -2.51 9.45
N MET A 286 -9.44 -1.96 9.25
CA MET A 286 -10.10 -1.13 10.26
C MET A 286 -10.45 -1.92 11.53
N ARG A 287 -10.94 -3.16 11.38
CA ARG A 287 -11.20 -4.05 12.53
C ARG A 287 -9.93 -4.35 13.31
N ASP A 288 -8.84 -4.66 12.62
CA ASP A 288 -7.53 -4.90 13.25
C ASP A 288 -7.08 -3.67 14.05
N GLY A 289 -7.19 -2.47 13.46
CA GLY A 289 -6.85 -1.22 14.16
C GLY A 289 -7.64 -1.00 15.44
N LYS A 290 -8.97 -1.24 15.41
CA LYS A 290 -9.82 -1.16 16.60
C LYS A 290 -9.44 -2.22 17.65
N THR A 291 -9.15 -3.45 17.20
CA THR A 291 -8.72 -4.54 18.11
C THR A 291 -7.40 -4.19 18.79
N ALA A 292 -6.41 -3.69 18.03
CA ALA A 292 -5.14 -3.23 18.58
C ALA A 292 -5.34 -2.09 19.59
N ALA A 293 -6.14 -1.08 19.26
CA ALA A 293 -6.42 0.04 20.15
C ALA A 293 -7.08 -0.41 21.47
N ALA A 294 -8.07 -1.29 21.40
CA ALA A 294 -8.70 -1.85 22.57
C ALA A 294 -7.73 -2.63 23.47
N ALA A 295 -6.81 -3.40 22.85
CA ALA A 295 -5.76 -4.10 23.59
C ALA A 295 -4.76 -3.11 24.22
N VAL A 296 -4.39 -2.07 23.52
CA VAL A 296 -3.52 -0.98 24.02
C VAL A 296 -4.15 -0.28 25.22
N LEU A 297 -5.45 0.05 25.16
CA LEU A 297 -6.15 0.68 26.31
C LEU A 297 -6.12 -0.22 27.54
N ARG A 298 -6.35 -1.52 27.39
CA ARG A 298 -6.24 -2.50 28.49
C ARG A 298 -4.82 -2.55 29.05
N PHE A 299 -3.82 -2.58 28.18
CA PHE A 299 -2.40 -2.59 28.58
C PHE A 299 -2.02 -1.34 29.39
N LEU A 300 -2.41 -0.15 28.94
CA LEU A 300 -2.11 1.11 29.61
C LEU A 300 -2.85 1.32 30.94
N MET A 301 -3.96 0.59 31.19
CA MET A 301 -4.64 0.59 32.47
C MET A 301 -4.00 -0.30 33.53
N GLN A 302 -3.10 -1.20 33.11
CA GLN A 302 -2.41 -2.15 33.99
C GLN A 302 -1.01 -1.65 34.44
N GLN A 303 -0.57 -0.52 33.89
CA GLN A 303 0.67 0.15 34.26
C GLN A 303 0.41 1.29 35.27
#